data_e00479225bff160528b7fc2e8ca72dbc
#
_entry.id   e00479225bff160528b7fc2e8ca72dbc
#
_cell.length_a   1.000
_cell.length_b   1.000
_cell.length_c   1.000
_cell.angle_alpha   90.00
_cell.angle_beta   90.00
_cell.angle_gamma   90.00
#
_symmetry.space_group_name_H-M   'P 1'
#
loop_
_entity.id
_entity.type
_entity.pdbx_description
1 polymer ?
#
loop_
_entity_poly.entity_id
_entity_poly.type
_entity_poly.pdbx_seq_one_letter_code
_entity_poly.pdbx_strand_id
1 'polypeptide(L)'
;MLNKKELTLNIIIIFLLFFSYYSTLIVGLSWDEVFHYINGKVRFEYLKTFGKFKNYYYLNNIYYPGLYDTITYFVGYIIRIINNNFFENYFIEIKHTINFIFVSLSILGLYKLVKVFFNKKTAYLSCIFTLLNPFFFGHLGINPKDIIVFFSYVWFIYFFLKYLNNNENKILNILFTSFFIGFGCGTRISFLAIVVPIIIIGLIFLIKNKKKLQNYIPNLIRDIIIALLIITLLITITWPHLIEGGYQVFLETIYKSLKWSMGPSYGLINGDFYEIKNTPSSYFIKFLTYRMPFYSLFLITLCYLIILFDKKSINEIYGKKFNIKFKILNLIILYPLFISIIFKVNIYDNIRLFLFIIPFFGIVSSISFLYLIKKFKINIFSKIQIFFLVFLFLIFAIRFFAITPYHYAYVNYMFPKLINANNKFEFDYWAISFKEIVNDLDKVFKKEEIKKIKFSFCGGDPKALILQLNKDFGVNKIYRPENADYIIMTNRASFKIGNKKTCFTKYPGKNILEVSRQKLIFSVLRKLD
;
A
#
# COMPACT_ATOMS: atom_id res chain seq x y z
N MET A 1 -17.72 -19.82 23.25
CA MET A 1 -18.20 -20.14 21.88
C MET A 1 -18.38 -18.87 21.06
N LEU A 2 -17.84 -18.81 19.84
CA LEU A 2 -18.11 -17.71 18.91
C LEU A 2 -19.59 -17.74 18.48
N ASN A 3 -20.25 -16.57 18.49
CA ASN A 3 -21.61 -16.44 17.98
C ASN A 3 -21.59 -16.79 16.47
N LYS A 4 -22.60 -17.53 15.98
CA LYS A 4 -22.71 -17.96 14.57
C LYS A 4 -22.45 -16.84 13.56
N LYS A 5 -22.91 -15.61 13.85
CA LYS A 5 -22.63 -14.42 13.01
C LYS A 5 -21.15 -14.00 13.01
N GLU A 6 -20.46 -14.12 14.13
CA GLU A 6 -19.03 -13.79 14.23
C GLU A 6 -18.19 -14.83 13.49
N LEU A 7 -18.57 -16.09 13.55
CA LEU A 7 -17.95 -17.16 12.78
C LEU A 7 -18.02 -16.86 11.27
N THR A 8 -19.19 -16.48 10.77
CA THR A 8 -19.38 -16.11 9.36
C THR A 8 -18.50 -14.94 8.96
N LEU A 9 -18.39 -13.88 9.78
CA LEU A 9 -17.54 -12.72 9.48
C LEU A 9 -16.05 -13.08 9.47
N ASN A 10 -15.62 -13.96 10.38
CA ASN A 10 -14.24 -14.49 10.37
C ASN A 10 -13.96 -15.29 9.10
N ILE A 11 -14.87 -16.16 8.69
CA ILE A 11 -14.74 -16.95 7.45
C ILE A 11 -14.58 -16.02 6.24
N ILE A 12 -15.37 -14.95 6.14
CA ILE A 12 -15.25 -13.98 5.04
C ILE A 12 -13.87 -13.31 5.05
N ILE A 13 -13.37 -12.87 6.20
CA ILE A 13 -12.04 -12.24 6.30
C ILE A 13 -10.95 -13.23 5.90
N ILE A 14 -11.01 -14.45 6.41
CA ILE A 14 -10.05 -15.52 6.09
C ILE A 14 -10.08 -15.82 4.58
N PHE A 15 -11.26 -15.96 3.99
CA PHE A 15 -11.43 -16.18 2.55
C PHE A 15 -10.79 -15.05 1.73
N LEU A 16 -11.07 -13.78 2.09
CA LEU A 16 -10.49 -12.63 1.39
C LEU A 16 -8.97 -12.57 1.53
N LEU A 17 -8.43 -12.94 2.69
CA LEU A 17 -6.98 -13.04 2.88
C LEU A 17 -6.38 -14.16 2.03
N PHE A 18 -6.97 -15.36 2.03
CA PHE A 18 -6.50 -16.44 1.16
C PHE A 18 -6.58 -16.09 -0.33
N PHE A 19 -7.66 -15.46 -0.74
CA PHE A 19 -7.81 -15.02 -2.13
C PHE A 19 -6.78 -13.94 -2.51
N SER A 20 -6.48 -13.03 -1.59
CA SER A 20 -5.40 -12.06 -1.78
C SER A 20 -4.03 -12.75 -1.88
N TYR A 21 -3.76 -13.72 -1.02
CA TYR A 21 -2.53 -14.48 -1.06
C TYR A 21 -2.37 -15.24 -2.39
N TYR A 22 -3.40 -15.95 -2.82
CA TYR A 22 -3.44 -16.60 -4.14
C TYR A 22 -3.14 -15.60 -5.26
N SER A 23 -3.83 -14.45 -5.28
CA SER A 23 -3.61 -13.41 -6.30
C SER A 23 -2.16 -12.89 -6.30
N THR A 24 -1.52 -12.86 -5.13
CA THR A 24 -0.14 -12.42 -4.96
C THR A 24 0.88 -13.41 -5.51
N LEU A 25 0.64 -14.72 -5.38
CA LEU A 25 1.58 -15.76 -5.81
C LEU A 25 1.68 -15.88 -7.33
N ILE A 26 0.64 -15.51 -8.06
CA ILE A 26 0.60 -15.66 -9.53
C ILE A 26 1.21 -14.49 -10.29
N VAL A 27 1.48 -13.36 -9.66
CA VAL A 27 2.08 -12.18 -10.29
C VAL A 27 3.61 -12.18 -10.23
N GLY A 28 4.25 -11.34 -11.07
CA GLY A 28 5.68 -11.14 -11.06
C GLY A 28 6.16 -10.15 -10.00
N LEU A 29 7.47 -9.92 -9.95
CA LEU A 29 8.06 -8.89 -9.10
C LEU A 29 7.60 -7.51 -9.55
N SER A 30 7.23 -6.69 -8.58
CA SER A 30 6.96 -5.28 -8.82
C SER A 30 8.26 -4.50 -9.03
N TRP A 31 8.17 -3.35 -9.70
CA TRP A 31 9.32 -2.47 -9.96
C TRP A 31 10.13 -2.18 -8.69
N ASP A 32 9.47 -1.86 -7.60
CA ASP A 32 10.15 -1.49 -6.35
C ASP A 32 10.82 -2.68 -5.65
N GLU A 33 10.35 -3.92 -5.83
CA GLU A 33 10.84 -5.08 -5.07
C GLU A 33 12.29 -5.44 -5.34
N VAL A 34 12.76 -5.23 -6.57
CA VAL A 34 14.18 -5.48 -6.92
C VAL A 34 15.09 -4.51 -6.18
N PHE A 35 14.72 -3.23 -6.17
CA PHE A 35 15.46 -2.20 -5.40
C PHE A 35 15.51 -2.55 -3.92
N HIS A 36 14.36 -2.87 -3.31
CA HIS A 36 14.27 -3.19 -1.89
C HIS A 36 15.03 -4.47 -1.51
N TYR A 37 15.05 -5.47 -2.39
CA TYR A 37 15.86 -6.66 -2.18
C TYR A 37 17.36 -6.35 -2.14
N ILE A 38 17.86 -5.57 -3.11
CA ILE A 38 19.28 -5.20 -3.14
C ILE A 38 19.63 -4.27 -1.97
N ASN A 39 18.74 -3.33 -1.63
CA ASN A 39 18.90 -2.47 -0.45
C ASN A 39 19.01 -3.31 0.83
N GLY A 40 18.14 -4.29 1.02
CA GLY A 40 18.20 -5.23 2.14
C GLY A 40 19.50 -6.03 2.18
N LYS A 41 19.96 -6.53 1.03
CA LYS A 41 21.22 -7.27 0.90
C LYS A 41 22.40 -6.43 1.40
N VAL A 42 22.59 -5.24 0.88
CA VAL A 42 23.77 -4.41 1.24
C VAL A 42 23.73 -3.95 2.69
N ARG A 43 22.53 -3.72 3.27
CA ARG A 43 22.33 -3.41 4.69
C ARG A 43 22.63 -4.61 5.59
N PHE A 44 22.18 -5.78 5.18
CA PHE A 44 22.45 -7.02 5.91
C PHE A 44 23.95 -7.35 5.94
N GLU A 45 24.66 -7.21 4.81
CA GLU A 45 26.12 -7.42 4.77
C GLU A 45 26.87 -6.41 5.65
N TYR A 46 26.41 -5.15 5.71
CA TYR A 46 26.94 -4.16 6.65
C TYR A 46 26.78 -4.62 8.10
N LEU A 47 25.61 -5.10 8.50
CA LEU A 47 25.36 -5.59 9.85
C LEU A 47 26.17 -6.85 10.17
N LYS A 48 26.17 -7.83 9.25
CA LYS A 48 26.88 -9.11 9.40
C LYS A 48 28.38 -8.92 9.61
N THR A 49 28.96 -7.88 9.02
CA THR A 49 30.39 -7.55 9.13
C THR A 49 30.69 -6.52 10.23
N PHE A 50 29.71 -6.19 11.09
CA PHE A 50 29.84 -5.17 12.13
C PHE A 50 30.38 -3.84 11.59
N GLY A 51 29.85 -3.39 10.42
CA GLY A 51 30.21 -2.14 9.80
C GLY A 51 31.49 -2.16 8.96
N LYS A 52 32.17 -3.30 8.81
CA LYS A 52 33.38 -3.42 7.97
C LYS A 52 33.06 -3.40 6.48
N PHE A 53 31.85 -3.85 6.06
CA PHE A 53 31.41 -3.78 4.67
C PHE A 53 31.10 -2.34 4.27
N LYS A 54 31.89 -1.76 3.36
CA LYS A 54 31.74 -0.36 2.93
C LYS A 54 30.99 -0.18 1.61
N ASN A 55 30.70 -1.26 0.87
CA ASN A 55 29.98 -1.20 -0.40
C ASN A 55 28.46 -1.29 -0.23
N TYR A 56 27.89 -0.43 0.64
CA TYR A 56 26.45 -0.39 0.92
C TYR A 56 25.69 0.69 0.12
N TYR A 57 26.37 1.42 -0.74
CA TYR A 57 25.73 2.36 -1.66
C TYR A 57 25.13 1.62 -2.85
N TYR A 58 23.85 1.87 -3.11
CA TYR A 58 23.15 1.34 -4.27
C TYR A 58 22.08 2.34 -4.73
N LEU A 59 22.21 2.85 -5.94
CA LEU A 59 21.32 3.90 -6.47
C LEU A 59 21.17 5.05 -5.45
N ASN A 60 19.95 5.37 -5.04
CA ASN A 60 19.67 6.41 -4.05
C ASN A 60 19.24 5.83 -2.69
N ASN A 61 19.78 4.67 -2.31
CA ASN A 61 19.44 4.03 -1.05
C ASN A 61 19.85 4.82 0.20
N ILE A 62 20.68 5.87 0.02
CA ILE A 62 21.02 6.82 1.08
C ILE A 62 19.76 7.42 1.74
N TYR A 63 18.68 7.62 0.99
CA TYR A 63 17.41 8.18 1.49
C TYR A 63 16.42 7.13 2.00
N TYR A 64 16.83 5.87 2.14
CA TYR A 64 16.01 4.78 2.65
C TYR A 64 16.66 4.15 3.87
N PRO A 65 16.05 4.21 5.06
CA PRO A 65 16.60 3.58 6.26
C PRO A 65 16.82 2.08 6.12
N GLY A 66 15.89 1.37 5.45
CA GLY A 66 16.06 -0.02 5.02
C GLY A 66 15.81 -1.09 6.07
N LEU A 67 15.16 -0.78 7.20
CA LEU A 67 14.90 -1.75 8.27
C LEU A 67 14.09 -2.96 7.76
N TYR A 68 12.95 -2.70 7.12
CA TYR A 68 12.12 -3.77 6.57
C TYR A 68 12.83 -4.56 5.46
N ASP A 69 13.56 -3.86 4.58
CA ASP A 69 14.32 -4.48 3.50
C ASP A 69 15.38 -5.46 4.06
N THR A 70 16.05 -5.06 5.14
CA THR A 70 17.05 -5.89 5.83
C THR A 70 16.41 -7.13 6.46
N ILE A 71 15.25 -6.98 7.10
CA ILE A 71 14.51 -8.10 7.69
C ILE A 71 14.07 -9.09 6.60
N THR A 72 13.51 -8.60 5.51
CA THR A 72 13.05 -9.49 4.42
C THR A 72 14.21 -10.21 3.75
N TYR A 73 15.34 -9.52 3.56
CA TYR A 73 16.55 -10.15 3.04
C TYR A 73 17.10 -11.21 4.02
N PHE A 74 17.15 -10.91 5.32
CA PHE A 74 17.61 -11.85 6.35
C PHE A 74 16.78 -13.12 6.37
N VAL A 75 15.45 -13.03 6.32
CA VAL A 75 14.57 -14.21 6.26
C VAL A 75 14.86 -15.01 4.98
N GLY A 76 14.98 -14.35 3.83
CA GLY A 76 15.35 -15.01 2.58
C GLY A 76 16.73 -15.68 2.65
N TYR A 77 17.70 -15.04 3.30
CA TYR A 77 19.05 -15.58 3.52
C TYR A 77 19.03 -16.86 4.37
N ILE A 78 18.23 -16.91 5.44
CA ILE A 78 18.04 -18.12 6.25
C ILE A 78 17.45 -19.26 5.39
N ILE A 79 16.39 -18.97 4.62
CA ILE A 79 15.76 -19.97 3.75
C ILE A 79 16.78 -20.49 2.72
N ARG A 80 17.61 -19.61 2.17
CA ARG A 80 18.68 -19.97 1.23
C ARG A 80 19.72 -20.89 1.85
N ILE A 81 20.11 -20.66 3.11
CA ILE A 81 21.06 -21.55 3.82
C ILE A 81 20.44 -22.93 4.03
N ILE A 82 19.15 -22.99 4.41
CA ILE A 82 18.46 -24.25 4.67
C ILE A 82 18.26 -25.04 3.35
N ASN A 83 17.81 -24.38 2.31
CA ASN A 83 17.59 -25.01 1.00
C ASN A 83 17.74 -23.98 -0.13
N ASN A 84 18.93 -23.94 -0.75
CA ASN A 84 19.23 -23.02 -1.83
C ASN A 84 18.34 -23.26 -3.07
N ASN A 85 18.09 -24.52 -3.43
CA ASN A 85 17.26 -24.86 -4.59
C ASN A 85 15.82 -24.38 -4.41
N PHE A 86 15.27 -24.55 -3.21
CA PHE A 86 13.94 -24.03 -2.87
C PHE A 86 13.91 -22.50 -2.97
N PHE A 87 14.93 -21.81 -2.42
CA PHE A 87 15.00 -20.36 -2.47
C PHE A 87 15.06 -19.84 -3.92
N GLU A 88 15.93 -20.39 -4.76
CA GLU A 88 16.07 -19.93 -6.17
C GLU A 88 14.79 -20.20 -6.98
N ASN A 89 14.13 -21.36 -6.78
CA ASN A 89 12.91 -21.70 -7.50
C ASN A 89 11.70 -20.88 -7.09
N TYR A 90 11.61 -20.48 -5.81
CA TYR A 90 10.44 -19.79 -5.24
C TYR A 90 10.77 -18.39 -4.70
N PHE A 91 11.81 -17.76 -5.26
CA PHE A 91 12.30 -16.45 -4.79
C PHE A 91 11.19 -15.37 -4.73
N ILE A 92 10.36 -15.29 -5.77
CA ILE A 92 9.26 -14.31 -5.87
C ILE A 92 8.20 -14.62 -4.82
N GLU A 93 7.79 -15.88 -4.76
CA GLU A 93 6.75 -16.37 -3.86
C GLU A 93 7.15 -16.19 -2.39
N ILE A 94 8.43 -16.42 -2.05
CA ILE A 94 8.97 -16.19 -0.69
C ILE A 94 8.86 -14.72 -0.31
N LYS A 95 9.28 -13.80 -1.19
CA LYS A 95 9.18 -12.35 -0.93
C LYS A 95 7.74 -11.91 -0.73
N HIS A 96 6.85 -12.34 -1.61
CA HIS A 96 5.43 -12.05 -1.53
C HIS A 96 4.80 -12.62 -0.25
N THR A 97 5.21 -13.83 0.18
CA THR A 97 4.75 -14.45 1.42
C THR A 97 5.16 -13.64 2.64
N ILE A 98 6.41 -13.15 2.70
CA ILE A 98 6.88 -12.32 3.81
C ILE A 98 6.03 -11.04 3.89
N ASN A 99 5.82 -10.33 2.77
CA ASN A 99 4.95 -9.15 2.74
C ASN A 99 3.54 -9.48 3.22
N PHE A 100 2.98 -10.61 2.78
CA PHE A 100 1.61 -11.03 3.12
C PHE A 100 1.44 -11.34 4.61
N ILE A 101 2.46 -11.86 5.30
CA ILE A 101 2.44 -12.05 6.76
C ILE A 101 2.25 -10.69 7.47
N PHE A 102 3.01 -9.67 7.09
CA PHE A 102 2.86 -8.32 7.68
C PHE A 102 1.48 -7.72 7.40
N VAL A 103 0.93 -7.97 6.21
CA VAL A 103 -0.44 -7.58 5.87
C VAL A 103 -1.46 -8.24 6.78
N SER A 104 -1.37 -9.54 6.97
CA SER A 104 -2.30 -10.29 7.83
C SER A 104 -2.26 -9.76 9.26
N LEU A 105 -1.06 -9.47 9.76
CA LEU A 105 -0.86 -8.80 11.05
C LEU A 105 -1.42 -7.37 11.07
N SER A 106 -1.39 -6.66 9.95
CA SER A 106 -1.98 -5.31 9.82
C SER A 106 -3.50 -5.36 9.93
N ILE A 107 -4.16 -6.33 9.29
CA ILE A 107 -5.61 -6.53 9.37
C ILE A 107 -6.03 -6.91 10.80
N LEU A 108 -5.23 -7.74 11.49
CA LEU A 108 -5.44 -8.03 12.91
C LEU A 108 -5.29 -6.75 13.76
N GLY A 109 -4.29 -5.91 13.47
CA GLY A 109 -4.10 -4.61 14.10
C GLY A 109 -5.29 -3.68 13.90
N LEU A 110 -5.80 -3.58 12.66
CA LEU A 110 -6.99 -2.81 12.33
C LEU A 110 -8.21 -3.31 13.12
N TYR A 111 -8.43 -4.63 13.17
CA TYR A 111 -9.50 -5.22 13.97
C TYR A 111 -9.40 -4.81 15.45
N LYS A 112 -8.21 -4.98 16.06
CA LYS A 112 -7.98 -4.61 17.48
C LYS A 112 -8.18 -3.11 17.72
N LEU A 113 -7.65 -2.27 16.85
CA LEU A 113 -7.79 -0.81 16.91
C LEU A 113 -9.26 -0.40 16.87
N VAL A 114 -10.00 -0.84 15.86
CA VAL A 114 -11.40 -0.45 15.65
C VAL A 114 -12.30 -1.02 16.73
N LYS A 115 -12.02 -2.22 17.24
CA LYS A 115 -12.74 -2.82 18.37
C LYS A 115 -12.66 -1.95 19.63
N VAL A 116 -11.48 -1.42 19.95
CA VAL A 116 -11.26 -0.51 21.11
C VAL A 116 -11.87 0.86 20.86
N PHE A 117 -11.70 1.36 19.64
CA PHE A 117 -12.10 2.73 19.30
C PHE A 117 -13.62 2.88 19.11
N PHE A 118 -14.27 1.89 18.48
CA PHE A 118 -15.72 1.85 18.25
C PHE A 118 -16.37 0.65 18.94
N ASN A 119 -16.50 -0.47 18.22
CA ASN A 119 -17.05 -1.72 18.74
C ASN A 119 -16.65 -2.92 17.84
N LYS A 120 -16.96 -4.14 18.30
CA LYS A 120 -16.59 -5.39 17.64
C LYS A 120 -17.20 -5.54 16.24
N LYS A 121 -18.48 -5.15 16.03
CA LYS A 121 -19.16 -5.26 14.74
C LYS A 121 -18.54 -4.34 13.70
N THR A 122 -18.26 -3.08 14.09
CA THR A 122 -17.54 -2.13 13.24
C THR A 122 -16.16 -2.66 12.87
N ALA A 123 -15.45 -3.31 13.81
CA ALA A 123 -14.12 -3.86 13.55
C ALA A 123 -14.14 -4.94 12.46
N TYR A 124 -15.05 -5.89 12.52
CA TYR A 124 -15.19 -6.92 11.47
C TYR A 124 -15.49 -6.29 10.10
N LEU A 125 -16.49 -5.42 10.05
CA LEU A 125 -16.87 -4.76 8.79
C LEU A 125 -15.76 -3.89 8.22
N SER A 126 -15.01 -3.20 9.08
CA SER A 126 -13.86 -2.40 8.65
C SER A 126 -12.78 -3.26 7.99
N CYS A 127 -12.48 -4.44 8.53
CA CYS A 127 -11.56 -5.38 7.90
C CYS A 127 -12.11 -5.86 6.54
N ILE A 128 -13.39 -6.22 6.46
CA ILE A 128 -14.03 -6.66 5.21
C ILE A 128 -14.01 -5.56 4.16
N PHE A 129 -14.46 -4.33 4.48
CA PHE A 129 -14.45 -3.23 3.51
C PHE A 129 -13.03 -2.78 3.11
N THR A 130 -12.05 -2.95 3.99
CA THR A 130 -10.64 -2.73 3.66
C THR A 130 -10.14 -3.75 2.65
N LEU A 131 -10.40 -5.04 2.89
CA LEU A 131 -9.99 -6.12 1.99
C LEU A 131 -10.78 -6.11 0.66
N LEU A 132 -12.02 -5.64 0.66
CA LEU A 132 -12.82 -5.44 -0.55
C LEU A 132 -12.48 -4.15 -1.30
N ASN A 133 -11.53 -3.34 -0.82
CA ASN A 133 -11.01 -2.24 -1.62
C ASN A 133 -9.98 -2.78 -2.62
N PRO A 134 -10.24 -2.76 -3.95
CA PRO A 134 -9.35 -3.42 -4.92
C PRO A 134 -7.96 -2.81 -4.96
N PHE A 135 -7.87 -1.48 -4.81
CA PHE A 135 -6.59 -0.79 -4.80
C PHE A 135 -5.73 -1.24 -3.61
N PHE A 136 -6.32 -1.34 -2.41
CA PHE A 136 -5.64 -1.87 -1.24
C PHE A 136 -5.32 -3.36 -1.41
N PHE A 137 -6.29 -4.16 -1.81
CA PHE A 137 -6.18 -5.60 -2.02
C PHE A 137 -5.04 -5.97 -2.97
N GLY A 138 -4.93 -5.27 -4.11
CA GLY A 138 -3.90 -5.54 -5.11
C GLY A 138 -2.48 -5.17 -4.68
N HIS A 139 -2.30 -4.44 -3.58
CA HIS A 139 -0.99 -4.10 -3.04
C HIS A 139 -0.50 -5.05 -1.95
N LEU A 140 -1.35 -5.93 -1.44
CA LEU A 140 -1.10 -6.65 -0.19
C LEU A 140 0.21 -7.43 -0.19
N GLY A 141 0.52 -8.17 -1.24
CA GLY A 141 1.74 -8.99 -1.26
C GLY A 141 2.92 -8.40 -2.02
N ILE A 142 2.67 -7.43 -2.91
CA ILE A 142 3.67 -6.91 -3.86
C ILE A 142 4.26 -5.54 -3.47
N ASN A 143 3.74 -4.92 -2.40
CA ASN A 143 4.21 -3.60 -1.97
C ASN A 143 5.06 -3.70 -0.70
N PRO A 144 6.40 -3.73 -0.81
CA PRO A 144 7.29 -3.96 0.33
C PRO A 144 7.44 -2.73 1.23
N LYS A 145 6.75 -1.62 0.97
CA LYS A 145 6.97 -0.35 1.65
C LYS A 145 5.68 0.27 2.20
N ASP A 146 4.72 0.59 1.34
CA ASP A 146 3.56 1.37 1.75
C ASP A 146 2.59 0.54 2.63
N ILE A 147 2.54 -0.79 2.45
CA ILE A 147 1.82 -1.72 3.33
C ILE A 147 2.49 -1.78 4.72
N ILE A 148 3.79 -1.71 4.78
CA ILE A 148 4.53 -1.73 6.05
C ILE A 148 4.31 -0.43 6.83
N VAL A 149 4.16 0.69 6.14
CA VAL A 149 3.70 1.95 6.74
C VAL A 149 2.31 1.76 7.39
N PHE A 150 1.38 1.12 6.70
CA PHE A 150 0.07 0.80 7.27
C PHE A 150 0.17 -0.15 8.49
N PHE A 151 0.97 -1.21 8.41
CA PHE A 151 1.25 -2.11 9.53
C PHE A 151 1.71 -1.34 10.77
N SER A 152 2.72 -0.52 10.61
CA SER A 152 3.27 0.31 11.69
C SER A 152 2.23 1.27 12.25
N TYR A 153 1.43 1.89 11.38
CA TYR A 153 0.47 2.92 11.76
C TYR A 153 -0.69 2.39 12.62
N VAL A 154 -1.30 1.26 12.22
CA VAL A 154 -2.42 0.70 12.98
C VAL A 154 -1.99 0.18 14.35
N TRP A 155 -0.83 -0.47 14.43
CA TRP A 155 -0.31 -0.97 15.69
C TRP A 155 0.18 0.16 16.61
N PHE A 156 0.82 1.19 16.04
CA PHE A 156 1.16 2.41 16.77
C PHE A 156 -0.08 3.03 17.43
N ILE A 157 -1.13 3.31 16.65
CA ILE A 157 -2.35 3.92 17.20
C ILE A 157 -2.98 3.03 18.26
N TYR A 158 -3.04 1.71 18.04
CA TYR A 158 -3.61 0.77 19.00
C TYR A 158 -2.89 0.77 20.33
N PHE A 159 -1.56 0.65 20.35
CA PHE A 159 -0.79 0.64 21.59
C PHE A 159 -0.72 2.02 22.26
N PHE A 160 -0.67 3.08 21.47
CA PHE A 160 -0.73 4.45 21.99
C PHE A 160 -2.07 4.74 22.67
N LEU A 161 -3.20 4.32 22.10
CA LEU A 161 -4.50 4.42 22.77
C LEU A 161 -4.55 3.61 24.08
N LYS A 162 -3.93 2.42 24.10
CA LYS A 162 -3.80 1.64 25.35
C LYS A 162 -2.93 2.36 26.37
N TYR A 163 -1.82 2.93 25.96
CA TYR A 163 -0.96 3.73 26.82
C TYR A 163 -1.71 4.91 27.47
N LEU A 164 -2.54 5.61 26.70
CA LEU A 164 -3.33 6.75 27.20
C LEU A 164 -4.48 6.34 28.14
N ASN A 165 -5.08 5.18 27.93
CA ASN A 165 -6.31 4.77 28.63
C ASN A 165 -6.08 3.83 29.82
N ASN A 166 -5.05 2.99 29.79
CA ASN A 166 -4.80 1.96 30.80
C ASN A 166 -3.70 2.35 31.77
N ASN A 167 -3.95 2.12 33.07
CA ASN A 167 -2.94 2.25 34.10
C ASN A 167 -2.07 0.99 34.22
N GLU A 168 -2.58 -0.15 33.78
CA GLU A 168 -1.86 -1.43 33.78
C GLU A 168 -0.98 -1.56 32.54
N ASN A 169 0.21 -2.15 32.68
CA ASN A 169 1.15 -2.44 31.60
C ASN A 169 1.59 -1.23 30.74
N LYS A 170 1.70 -0.02 31.35
CA LYS A 170 2.11 1.20 30.64
C LYS A 170 3.46 1.06 29.94
N ILE A 171 4.44 0.47 30.63
CA ILE A 171 5.79 0.25 30.07
C ILE A 171 5.69 -0.59 28.80
N LEU A 172 4.94 -1.69 28.83
CA LEU A 172 4.76 -2.54 27.67
C LEU A 172 4.09 -1.79 26.50
N ASN A 173 3.08 -0.97 26.81
CA ASN A 173 2.38 -0.19 25.78
C ASN A 173 3.27 0.89 25.17
N ILE A 174 4.14 1.58 25.97
CA ILE A 174 5.09 2.55 25.40
C ILE A 174 6.21 1.87 24.61
N LEU A 175 6.70 0.72 25.06
CA LEU A 175 7.66 -0.08 24.30
C LEU A 175 7.12 -0.45 22.91
N PHE A 176 5.90 -1.00 22.82
CA PHE A 176 5.29 -1.31 21.53
C PHE A 176 4.95 -0.06 20.72
N THR A 177 4.46 1.01 21.35
CA THR A 177 4.23 2.30 20.65
C THR A 177 5.50 2.78 19.98
N SER A 178 6.60 2.81 20.73
CA SER A 178 7.91 3.26 20.26
C SER A 178 8.49 2.33 19.20
N PHE A 179 8.32 1.01 19.38
CA PHE A 179 8.72 0.01 18.40
C PHE A 179 8.04 0.25 17.05
N PHE A 180 6.71 0.44 17.03
CA PHE A 180 5.99 0.64 15.77
C PHE A 180 6.27 2.01 15.13
N ILE A 181 6.55 3.05 15.94
CA ILE A 181 7.04 4.33 15.39
C ILE A 181 8.41 4.11 14.76
N GLY A 182 9.35 3.52 15.47
CA GLY A 182 10.70 3.27 14.99
C GLY A 182 10.72 2.34 13.76
N PHE A 183 9.89 1.30 13.76
CA PHE A 183 9.76 0.38 12.62
C PHE A 183 9.22 1.07 11.37
N GLY A 184 8.19 1.90 11.53
CA GLY A 184 7.65 2.72 10.43
C GLY A 184 8.66 3.73 9.90
N CYS A 185 9.38 4.43 10.78
CA CYS A 185 10.44 5.39 10.42
C CYS A 185 11.66 4.68 9.80
N GLY A 186 12.05 3.52 10.34
CA GLY A 186 13.10 2.67 9.79
C GLY A 186 12.78 2.07 8.43
N THR A 187 11.50 2.05 8.05
CA THR A 187 11.04 1.68 6.69
C THR A 187 10.95 2.92 5.80
N ARG A 188 10.37 4.00 6.33
CA ARG A 188 10.13 5.24 5.60
C ARG A 188 10.13 6.43 6.54
N ILE A 189 11.11 7.33 6.43
CA ILE A 189 11.29 8.44 7.37
C ILE A 189 10.08 9.40 7.41
N SER A 190 9.35 9.56 6.29
CA SER A 190 8.11 10.35 6.25
C SER A 190 7.00 9.85 7.18
N PHE A 191 7.15 8.65 7.76
CA PHE A 191 6.25 8.14 8.79
C PHE A 191 6.19 9.06 10.02
N LEU A 192 7.28 9.77 10.35
CA LEU A 192 7.30 10.79 11.40
C LEU A 192 6.18 11.82 11.21
N ALA A 193 5.99 12.32 9.99
CA ALA A 193 4.93 13.29 9.71
C ALA A 193 3.52 12.70 9.95
N ILE A 194 3.35 11.40 9.67
CA ILE A 194 2.05 10.73 9.80
C ILE A 194 1.64 10.53 11.26
N VAL A 195 2.61 10.29 12.16
CA VAL A 195 2.32 10.01 13.59
C VAL A 195 2.08 11.28 14.41
N VAL A 196 2.63 12.43 14.00
CA VAL A 196 2.56 13.71 14.73
C VAL A 196 1.14 14.10 15.18
N PRO A 197 0.09 14.11 14.33
CA PRO A 197 -1.23 14.54 14.77
C PRO A 197 -1.82 13.65 15.86
N ILE A 198 -1.53 12.36 15.84
CA ILE A 198 -2.01 11.41 16.85
C ILE A 198 -1.30 11.66 18.19
N ILE A 199 0.00 11.93 18.16
CA ILE A 199 0.77 12.29 19.36
C ILE A 199 0.24 13.60 19.96
N ILE A 200 -0.01 14.62 19.14
CA ILE A 200 -0.58 15.90 19.58
C ILE A 200 -1.95 15.70 20.25
N ILE A 201 -2.84 14.90 19.65
CA ILE A 201 -4.15 14.56 20.26
C ILE A 201 -3.95 13.88 21.62
N GLY A 202 -3.00 12.95 21.72
CA GLY A 202 -2.68 12.28 22.97
C GLY A 202 -2.21 13.25 24.05
N LEU A 203 -1.33 14.20 23.71
CA LEU A 203 -0.87 15.24 24.61
C LEU A 203 -2.03 16.15 25.06
N ILE A 204 -2.88 16.60 24.13
CA ILE A 204 -4.08 17.40 24.46
C ILE A 204 -4.99 16.61 25.41
N PHE A 205 -5.17 15.31 25.17
CA PHE A 205 -5.96 14.45 26.05
C PHE A 205 -5.38 14.37 27.47
N LEU A 206 -4.07 14.24 27.61
CA LEU A 206 -3.37 14.23 28.91
C LEU A 206 -3.51 15.57 29.61
N ILE A 207 -3.29 16.69 28.91
CA ILE A 207 -3.39 18.06 29.48
C ILE A 207 -4.82 18.35 29.99
N LYS A 208 -5.85 17.95 29.23
CA LYS A 208 -7.25 18.13 29.66
C LYS A 208 -7.62 17.30 30.89
N ASN A 209 -6.90 16.22 31.17
CA ASN A 209 -7.09 15.38 32.34
C ASN A 209 -6.04 15.70 33.42
N LYS A 210 -6.07 16.93 34.01
CA LYS A 210 -5.07 17.44 34.96
C LYS A 210 -4.70 16.44 36.06
N LYS A 211 -5.67 15.77 36.71
CA LYS A 211 -5.42 14.74 37.75
C LYS A 211 -4.59 13.56 37.20
N LYS A 212 -4.86 13.14 35.98
CA LYS A 212 -4.04 12.13 35.33
C LYS A 212 -2.62 12.65 35.01
N LEU A 213 -2.51 13.89 34.56
CA LEU A 213 -1.23 14.49 34.20
C LEU A 213 -0.29 14.59 35.41
N GLN A 214 -0.76 15.08 36.55
CA GLN A 214 0.05 15.22 37.77
C GLN A 214 0.64 13.89 38.23
N ASN A 215 -0.15 12.82 38.20
CA ASN A 215 0.33 11.48 38.52
C ASN A 215 1.23 10.84 37.41
N TYR A 216 1.27 11.45 36.24
CA TYR A 216 1.98 10.94 35.08
C TYR A 216 3.33 11.60 34.82
N ILE A 217 3.55 12.86 35.28
CA ILE A 217 4.74 13.65 34.93
C ILE A 217 6.05 12.89 35.19
N PRO A 218 6.28 12.26 36.37
CA PRO A 218 7.55 11.57 36.64
C PRO A 218 7.79 10.40 35.67
N ASN A 219 6.73 9.67 35.33
CA ASN A 219 6.79 8.54 34.41
C ASN A 219 6.85 8.97 32.94
N LEU A 220 6.29 10.14 32.59
CA LEU A 220 6.26 10.65 31.22
C LEU A 220 7.66 10.93 30.67
N ILE A 221 8.53 11.53 31.49
CA ILE A 221 9.94 11.79 31.12
C ILE A 221 10.66 10.48 30.82
N ARG A 222 10.55 9.50 31.73
CA ARG A 222 11.11 8.15 31.52
C ARG A 222 10.58 7.54 30.21
N ASP A 223 9.26 7.61 30.00
CA ASP A 223 8.59 6.99 28.87
C ASP A 223 9.00 7.67 27.54
N ILE A 224 9.23 8.99 27.53
CA ILE A 224 9.78 9.73 26.40
C ILE A 224 11.22 9.28 26.12
N ILE A 225 12.07 9.15 27.15
CA ILE A 225 13.46 8.68 26.99
C ILE A 225 13.47 7.27 26.37
N ILE A 226 12.66 6.36 26.91
CA ILE A 226 12.52 5.00 26.36
C ILE A 226 12.09 5.05 24.88
N ALA A 227 11.09 5.89 24.58
CA ALA A 227 10.59 6.02 23.22
C ALA A 227 11.67 6.53 22.26
N LEU A 228 12.38 7.58 22.64
CA LEU A 228 13.48 8.13 21.82
C LEU A 228 14.60 7.12 21.60
N LEU A 229 15.01 6.39 22.63
CA LEU A 229 16.05 5.35 22.51
C LEU A 229 15.63 4.25 21.51
N ILE A 230 14.42 3.71 21.64
CA ILE A 230 13.94 2.63 20.74
C ILE A 230 13.78 3.14 19.31
N ILE A 231 13.18 4.32 19.12
CA ILE A 231 12.96 4.91 17.79
C ILE A 231 14.30 5.17 17.11
N THR A 232 15.25 5.80 17.82
CA THR A 232 16.59 6.08 17.28
C THR A 232 17.33 4.79 16.93
N LEU A 233 17.31 3.79 17.81
CA LEU A 233 17.93 2.50 17.55
C LEU A 233 17.37 1.85 16.27
N LEU A 234 16.05 1.78 16.11
CA LEU A 234 15.41 1.15 14.95
C LEU A 234 15.64 1.93 13.65
N ILE A 235 15.79 3.25 13.70
CA ILE A 235 16.12 4.05 12.54
C ILE A 235 17.59 3.87 12.14
N THR A 236 18.51 3.83 13.10
CA THR A 236 19.95 3.86 12.83
C THR A 236 20.54 2.49 12.52
N ILE A 237 20.05 1.42 13.16
CA ILE A 237 20.66 0.08 13.09
C ILE A 237 20.90 -0.41 11.66
N THR A 238 20.01 -0.10 10.74
CA THR A 238 20.12 -0.52 9.32
C THR A 238 20.45 0.63 8.38
N TRP A 239 20.82 1.81 8.90
CA TRP A 239 21.05 3.00 8.08
C TRP A 239 22.47 3.55 8.25
N PRO A 240 23.50 2.87 7.66
CA PRO A 240 24.90 3.30 7.78
C PRO A 240 25.15 4.73 7.27
N HIS A 241 24.45 5.17 6.24
CA HIS A 241 24.55 6.52 5.72
C HIS A 241 24.17 7.61 6.76
N LEU A 242 23.22 7.31 7.67
CA LEU A 242 22.87 8.20 8.77
C LEU A 242 23.99 8.25 9.82
N ILE A 243 24.63 7.10 10.08
CA ILE A 243 25.73 7.00 11.05
C ILE A 243 26.93 7.81 10.54
N GLU A 244 27.24 7.74 9.26
CA GLU A 244 28.38 8.47 8.65
C GLU A 244 28.08 9.94 8.34
N GLY A 245 26.89 10.24 7.79
CA GLY A 245 26.53 11.59 7.35
C GLY A 245 25.71 12.40 8.36
N GLY A 246 25.38 11.81 9.52
CA GLY A 246 24.74 12.49 10.64
C GLY A 246 23.41 13.16 10.29
N TYR A 247 23.16 14.31 10.93
CA TYR A 247 21.91 15.04 10.78
C TYR A 247 21.65 15.56 9.36
N GLN A 248 22.68 15.77 8.56
CA GLN A 248 22.53 16.24 7.17
C GLN A 248 21.78 15.21 6.31
N VAL A 249 22.17 13.94 6.38
CA VAL A 249 21.47 12.84 5.69
C VAL A 249 20.02 12.73 6.16
N PHE A 250 19.78 12.94 7.44
CA PHE A 250 18.42 12.92 8.00
C PHE A 250 17.55 14.03 7.42
N LEU A 251 18.03 15.27 7.43
CA LEU A 251 17.30 16.44 6.90
C LEU A 251 17.08 16.32 5.38
N GLU A 252 18.11 15.91 4.64
CA GLU A 252 17.97 15.65 3.20
C GLU A 252 16.92 14.58 2.92
N THR A 253 16.90 13.50 3.71
CA THR A 253 15.91 12.42 3.53
C THR A 253 14.50 12.92 3.78
N ILE A 254 14.27 13.77 4.78
CA ILE A 254 12.98 14.42 5.01
C ILE A 254 12.58 15.27 3.79
N TYR A 255 13.48 16.13 3.32
CA TYR A 255 13.24 16.96 2.14
C TYR A 255 12.93 16.11 0.90
N LYS A 256 13.75 15.10 0.61
CA LYS A 256 13.58 14.17 -0.51
C LYS A 256 12.27 13.37 -0.39
N SER A 257 11.82 13.03 0.81
CA SER A 257 10.56 12.32 1.00
C SER A 257 9.32 13.14 0.56
N LEU A 258 9.44 14.46 0.54
CA LEU A 258 8.41 15.39 0.05
C LEU A 258 8.58 15.69 -1.45
N LYS A 259 9.82 15.86 -1.89
CA LYS A 259 10.20 16.33 -3.24
C LYS A 259 10.94 15.26 -4.05
N TRP A 260 10.56 14.00 -3.88
CA TRP A 260 11.22 12.89 -4.57
C TRP A 260 11.17 13.04 -6.10
N SER A 261 12.34 13.09 -6.73
CA SER A 261 12.50 13.34 -8.17
C SER A 261 12.96 12.14 -8.97
N MET A 262 13.22 11.00 -8.32
CA MET A 262 13.72 9.78 -8.97
C MET A 262 12.61 8.84 -9.49
N GLY A 263 11.35 9.19 -9.22
CA GLY A 263 10.19 8.51 -9.80
C GLY A 263 9.96 8.90 -11.28
N PRO A 264 8.85 8.48 -11.87
CA PRO A 264 8.45 8.94 -13.19
C PRO A 264 8.30 10.46 -13.19
N SER A 265 8.65 11.12 -14.30
CA SER A 265 8.51 12.58 -14.42
C SER A 265 7.09 12.99 -14.79
N TYR A 266 6.37 12.11 -15.45
CA TYR A 266 4.98 12.31 -15.88
C TYR A 266 4.09 11.18 -15.37
N GLY A 267 2.83 11.49 -15.12
CA GLY A 267 1.76 10.53 -14.86
C GLY A 267 0.58 10.83 -15.78
N LEU A 268 -0.31 9.85 -15.93
CA LEU A 268 -1.49 9.91 -16.78
C LEU A 268 -2.75 9.67 -15.95
N ILE A 269 -3.68 10.62 -15.98
CA ILE A 269 -4.97 10.49 -15.31
C ILE A 269 -6.09 11.05 -16.17
N ASN A 270 -7.06 10.22 -16.50
CA ASN A 270 -8.23 10.56 -17.31
C ASN A 270 -7.88 11.15 -18.71
N GLY A 271 -6.74 10.74 -19.27
CA GLY A 271 -6.23 11.24 -20.55
C GLY A 271 -5.31 12.46 -20.46
N ASP A 272 -5.23 13.07 -19.27
CA ASP A 272 -4.37 14.23 -19.05
C ASP A 272 -2.99 13.79 -18.53
N PHE A 273 -1.92 14.21 -19.19
CA PHE A 273 -0.58 14.10 -18.66
C PHE A 273 -0.31 15.23 -17.68
N TYR A 274 0.30 14.90 -16.55
CA TYR A 274 0.74 15.88 -15.55
C TYR A 274 2.21 15.63 -15.17
N GLU A 275 2.90 16.72 -14.89
CA GLU A 275 4.23 16.63 -14.30
C GLU A 275 4.13 16.28 -12.82
N ILE A 276 4.88 15.28 -12.38
CA ILE A 276 4.87 14.84 -10.98
C ILE A 276 5.37 15.93 -10.03
N LYS A 277 6.33 16.75 -10.48
CA LYS A 277 6.80 17.91 -9.71
C LYS A 277 5.70 18.96 -9.45
N ASN A 278 4.68 18.99 -10.31
CA ASN A 278 3.55 19.92 -10.28
C ASN A 278 2.24 19.14 -10.14
N THR A 279 2.19 18.16 -9.24
CA THR A 279 0.98 17.35 -9.01
C THR A 279 -0.23 18.24 -8.73
N PRO A 280 -1.33 18.12 -9.52
CA PRO A 280 -2.50 18.98 -9.35
C PRO A 280 -3.18 18.76 -7.99
N SER A 281 -3.67 19.81 -7.33
CA SER A 281 -4.41 19.70 -6.07
C SER A 281 -5.64 18.79 -6.16
N SER A 282 -6.26 18.71 -7.36
CA SER A 282 -7.38 17.81 -7.65
C SER A 282 -7.00 16.34 -7.79
N TYR A 283 -5.72 16.00 -7.79
CA TYR A 283 -5.22 14.65 -8.02
C TYR A 283 -5.87 13.62 -7.09
N PHE A 284 -5.94 13.92 -5.80
CA PHE A 284 -6.52 13.04 -4.80
C PHE A 284 -8.01 12.76 -5.06
N ILE A 285 -8.78 13.83 -5.29
CA ILE A 285 -10.22 13.70 -5.53
C ILE A 285 -10.45 12.87 -6.80
N LYS A 286 -9.71 13.15 -7.88
CA LYS A 286 -9.78 12.38 -9.12
C LYS A 286 -9.48 10.89 -8.87
N PHE A 287 -8.40 10.57 -8.16
CA PHE A 287 -8.04 9.18 -7.90
C PHE A 287 -9.02 8.46 -6.98
N LEU A 288 -9.48 9.09 -5.89
CA LEU A 288 -10.51 8.49 -5.04
C LEU A 288 -11.77 8.21 -5.85
N THR A 289 -12.20 9.14 -6.70
CA THR A 289 -13.38 8.96 -7.54
C THR A 289 -13.23 7.80 -8.52
N TYR A 290 -12.07 7.66 -9.16
CA TYR A 290 -11.86 6.62 -10.19
C TYR A 290 -11.43 5.26 -9.62
N ARG A 291 -10.77 5.22 -8.46
CA ARG A 291 -10.17 3.99 -7.90
C ARG A 291 -10.96 3.39 -6.73
N MET A 292 -11.82 4.15 -6.07
CA MET A 292 -12.69 3.61 -5.02
C MET A 292 -13.90 2.91 -5.63
N PRO A 293 -14.32 1.74 -5.08
CA PRO A 293 -15.56 1.10 -5.48
C PRO A 293 -16.77 2.00 -5.23
N PHE A 294 -17.77 1.93 -6.10
CA PHE A 294 -18.93 2.80 -6.00
C PHE A 294 -19.74 2.59 -4.71
N TYR A 295 -19.88 1.33 -4.27
CA TYR A 295 -20.51 1.03 -2.97
C TYR A 295 -19.78 1.71 -1.80
N SER A 296 -18.45 1.79 -1.87
CA SER A 296 -17.65 2.45 -0.82
C SER A 296 -17.84 3.97 -0.85
N LEU A 297 -17.82 4.59 -2.04
CA LEU A 297 -18.12 6.01 -2.19
C LEU A 297 -19.53 6.34 -1.68
N PHE A 298 -20.52 5.51 -2.01
CA PHE A 298 -21.88 5.64 -1.51
C PHE A 298 -21.93 5.58 0.03
N LEU A 299 -21.30 4.57 0.64
CA LEU A 299 -21.28 4.42 2.10
C LEU A 299 -20.54 5.56 2.81
N ILE A 300 -19.44 6.05 2.22
CA ILE A 300 -18.70 7.20 2.77
C ILE A 300 -19.57 8.45 2.75
N THR A 301 -20.16 8.78 1.60
CA THR A 301 -21.06 9.94 1.47
C THR A 301 -22.24 9.84 2.43
N LEU A 302 -22.87 8.66 2.48
CA LEU A 302 -23.97 8.38 3.39
C LEU A 302 -23.58 8.57 4.86
N CYS A 303 -22.37 8.18 5.27
CA CYS A 303 -21.90 8.38 6.64
C CYS A 303 -21.90 9.86 7.04
N TYR A 304 -21.41 10.73 6.17
CA TYR A 304 -21.42 12.18 6.45
C TYR A 304 -22.84 12.75 6.48
N LEU A 305 -23.72 12.32 5.57
CA LEU A 305 -25.13 12.72 5.56
C LEU A 305 -25.85 12.29 6.87
N ILE A 306 -25.63 11.05 7.30
CA ILE A 306 -26.22 10.55 8.57
C ILE A 306 -25.76 11.38 9.78
N ILE A 307 -24.47 11.74 9.82
CA ILE A 307 -23.93 12.54 10.92
C ILE A 307 -24.51 13.96 10.94
N LEU A 308 -24.82 14.51 9.77
CA LEU A 308 -25.44 15.82 9.64
C LEU A 308 -26.93 15.78 10.03
N PHE A 309 -27.69 14.79 9.55
CA PHE A 309 -29.15 14.77 9.63
C PHE A 309 -29.74 13.85 10.72
N ASP A 310 -29.03 12.79 11.15
CA ASP A 310 -29.52 11.84 12.17
C ASP A 310 -28.47 11.51 13.25
N LYS A 311 -27.91 12.56 13.83
CA LYS A 311 -26.91 12.45 14.89
C LYS A 311 -27.41 11.68 16.11
N LYS A 312 -28.72 11.71 16.40
CA LYS A 312 -29.33 10.99 17.52
C LYS A 312 -29.14 9.48 17.37
N SER A 313 -29.54 8.93 16.24
CA SER A 313 -29.43 7.49 15.98
C SER A 313 -27.97 6.99 15.98
N ILE A 314 -27.03 7.79 15.45
CA ILE A 314 -25.61 7.46 15.50
C ILE A 314 -25.12 7.38 16.95
N ASN A 315 -25.51 8.34 17.81
CA ASN A 315 -25.14 8.34 19.22
C ASN A 315 -25.76 7.15 20.00
N GLU A 316 -26.93 6.67 19.60
CA GLU A 316 -27.52 5.44 20.15
C GLU A 316 -26.70 4.18 19.79
N ILE A 317 -26.08 4.14 18.60
CA ILE A 317 -25.27 3.02 18.13
C ILE A 317 -23.87 3.04 18.78
N TYR A 318 -23.24 4.20 18.87
CA TYR A 318 -21.82 4.36 19.19
C TYR A 318 -21.54 5.09 20.49
N GLY A 319 -22.59 5.62 21.15
CA GLY A 319 -22.50 6.37 22.41
C GLY A 319 -22.15 7.85 22.22
N LYS A 320 -22.35 8.63 23.31
CA LYS A 320 -22.20 10.11 23.32
C LYS A 320 -20.81 10.61 22.87
N LYS A 321 -19.75 9.80 23.02
CA LYS A 321 -18.38 10.15 22.61
C LYS A 321 -18.11 9.94 21.12
N PHE A 322 -19.09 9.50 20.32
CA PHE A 322 -18.92 9.22 18.89
C PHE A 322 -18.33 10.41 18.12
N ASN A 323 -18.85 11.63 18.34
CA ASN A 323 -18.39 12.82 17.61
C ASN A 323 -16.88 13.08 17.76
N ILE A 324 -16.34 12.88 18.97
CA ILE A 324 -14.89 13.05 19.20
C ILE A 324 -14.11 11.98 18.46
N LYS A 325 -14.55 10.73 18.54
CA LYS A 325 -13.93 9.60 17.83
C LYS A 325 -13.97 9.81 16.32
N PHE A 326 -15.08 10.28 15.79
CA PHE A 326 -15.24 10.56 14.37
C PHE A 326 -14.36 11.74 13.90
N LYS A 327 -14.23 12.80 14.72
CA LYS A 327 -13.28 13.90 14.43
C LYS A 327 -11.84 13.41 14.36
N ILE A 328 -11.42 12.53 15.28
CA ILE A 328 -10.09 11.91 15.24
C ILE A 328 -9.91 11.06 13.98
N LEU A 329 -10.92 10.24 13.61
CA LEU A 329 -10.90 9.46 12.40
C LEU A 329 -10.74 10.35 11.15
N ASN A 330 -11.49 11.45 11.07
CA ASN A 330 -11.35 12.42 9.99
C ASN A 330 -9.96 13.06 9.95
N LEU A 331 -9.39 13.39 11.10
CA LEU A 331 -8.04 13.94 11.14
C LEU A 331 -7.00 12.93 10.60
N ILE A 332 -7.13 11.64 10.95
CA ILE A 332 -6.27 10.58 10.42
C ILE A 332 -6.35 10.53 8.88
N ILE A 333 -7.54 10.68 8.31
CA ILE A 333 -7.75 10.64 6.86
C ILE A 333 -7.30 11.94 6.19
N LEU A 334 -7.72 13.09 6.70
CA LEU A 334 -7.58 14.37 6.01
C LEU A 334 -6.20 15.02 6.20
N TYR A 335 -5.56 14.80 7.35
CA TYR A 335 -4.27 15.42 7.65
C TYR A 335 -3.18 15.08 6.61
N PRO A 336 -2.95 13.80 6.24
CA PRO A 336 -1.94 13.48 5.24
C PRO A 336 -2.25 14.10 3.87
N LEU A 337 -3.53 14.18 3.51
CA LEU A 337 -3.98 14.81 2.26
C LEU A 337 -3.70 16.30 2.27
N PHE A 338 -4.06 16.97 3.36
CA PHE A 338 -3.86 18.40 3.54
C PHE A 338 -2.37 18.78 3.51
N ILE A 339 -1.54 18.04 4.25
CA ILE A 339 -0.08 18.22 4.22
C ILE A 339 0.49 18.03 2.82
N SER A 340 0.01 17.03 2.08
CA SER A 340 0.50 16.79 0.72
C SER A 340 0.20 17.96 -0.24
N ILE A 341 -0.93 18.64 -0.05
CA ILE A 341 -1.32 19.80 -0.84
C ILE A 341 -0.46 21.02 -0.44
N ILE A 342 -0.31 21.30 0.87
CA ILE A 342 0.48 22.44 1.36
C ILE A 342 1.93 22.36 0.90
N PHE A 343 2.57 21.19 1.11
CA PHE A 343 3.98 20.99 0.75
C PHE A 343 4.17 20.64 -0.72
N LYS A 344 3.11 20.58 -1.53
CA LYS A 344 3.15 20.20 -2.94
C LYS A 344 3.97 18.92 -3.13
N VAL A 345 3.59 17.86 -2.40
CA VAL A 345 4.29 16.57 -2.42
C VAL A 345 4.19 15.95 -3.82
N ASN A 346 5.29 15.42 -4.33
CA ASN A 346 5.32 14.72 -5.60
C ASN A 346 4.57 13.39 -5.48
N ILE A 347 3.41 13.27 -6.14
CA ILE A 347 2.56 12.07 -6.09
C ILE A 347 2.56 11.38 -7.44
N TYR A 348 2.82 10.08 -7.44
CA TYR A 348 2.87 9.22 -8.62
C TYR A 348 2.36 7.82 -8.28
N ASP A 349 2.15 7.00 -9.30
CA ASP A 349 1.67 5.62 -9.15
C ASP A 349 0.34 5.56 -8.38
N ASN A 350 -0.63 6.32 -8.83
CA ASN A 350 -1.91 6.47 -8.17
C ASN A 350 -1.75 7.09 -6.75
N ILE A 351 -2.52 6.59 -5.79
CA ILE A 351 -2.49 7.04 -4.38
C ILE A 351 -1.73 6.06 -3.48
N ARG A 352 -0.78 5.27 -4.01
CA ARG A 352 -0.06 4.25 -3.23
C ARG A 352 0.68 4.82 -2.02
N LEU A 353 1.21 6.05 -2.16
CA LEU A 353 1.89 6.74 -1.05
C LEU A 353 0.98 6.99 0.16
N PHE A 354 -0.33 6.94 -0.06
CA PHE A 354 -1.39 7.14 0.94
C PHE A 354 -2.21 5.86 1.17
N LEU A 355 -1.66 4.70 0.81
CA LEU A 355 -2.34 3.41 0.95
C LEU A 355 -2.77 3.16 2.41
N PHE A 356 -2.01 3.67 3.37
CA PHE A 356 -2.29 3.54 4.79
C PHE A 356 -3.58 4.23 5.26
N ILE A 357 -4.16 5.18 4.48
CA ILE A 357 -5.45 5.81 4.84
C ILE A 357 -6.66 5.04 4.31
N ILE A 358 -6.50 4.18 3.32
CA ILE A 358 -7.61 3.41 2.71
C ILE A 358 -8.39 2.59 3.75
N PRO A 359 -7.75 1.90 4.71
CA PRO A 359 -8.46 1.18 5.75
C PRO A 359 -9.36 2.05 6.63
N PHE A 360 -9.00 3.32 6.82
CA PHE A 360 -9.82 4.25 7.60
C PHE A 360 -11.09 4.67 6.85
N PHE A 361 -11.08 4.71 5.51
CA PHE A 361 -12.31 4.79 4.72
C PHE A 361 -13.18 3.54 4.89
N GLY A 362 -12.58 2.36 5.05
CA GLY A 362 -13.29 1.14 5.42
C GLY A 362 -14.02 1.26 6.76
N ILE A 363 -13.44 1.98 7.75
CA ILE A 363 -14.11 2.28 9.01
C ILE A 363 -15.32 3.21 8.78
N VAL A 364 -15.18 4.27 8.00
CA VAL A 364 -16.28 5.18 7.66
C VAL A 364 -17.41 4.43 6.98
N SER A 365 -17.10 3.57 6.01
CA SER A 365 -18.08 2.73 5.31
C SER A 365 -18.81 1.77 6.27
N SER A 366 -18.10 1.20 7.25
CA SER A 366 -18.70 0.28 8.22
C SER A 366 -19.64 0.97 9.20
N ILE A 367 -19.39 2.24 9.53
CA ILE A 367 -20.27 3.05 10.39
C ILE A 367 -21.64 3.25 9.72
N SER A 368 -21.66 3.69 8.47
CA SER A 368 -22.91 3.89 7.72
C SER A 368 -23.63 2.59 7.41
N PHE A 369 -22.90 1.52 7.08
CA PHE A 369 -23.48 0.22 6.85
C PHE A 369 -24.22 -0.34 8.09
N LEU A 370 -23.61 -0.24 9.29
CA LEU A 370 -24.27 -0.65 10.54
C LEU A 370 -25.48 0.22 10.87
N TYR A 371 -25.43 1.51 10.57
CA TYR A 371 -26.59 2.37 10.70
C TYR A 371 -27.74 1.89 9.81
N LEU A 372 -27.48 1.60 8.53
CA LEU A 372 -28.50 1.09 7.60
C LEU A 372 -29.14 -0.22 8.10
N ILE A 373 -28.32 -1.18 8.55
CA ILE A 373 -28.81 -2.46 9.08
C ILE A 373 -29.73 -2.22 10.29
N LYS A 374 -29.39 -1.30 11.19
CA LYS A 374 -30.22 -1.01 12.37
C LYS A 374 -31.53 -0.35 12.01
N LYS A 375 -31.53 0.53 11.01
CA LYS A 375 -32.73 1.25 10.54
C LYS A 375 -33.57 0.45 9.53
N PHE A 376 -33.04 -0.62 8.94
CA PHE A 376 -33.67 -1.41 7.90
C PHE A 376 -35.09 -1.89 8.25
N LYS A 377 -35.31 -2.34 9.48
CA LYS A 377 -36.62 -2.84 9.93
C LYS A 377 -37.62 -1.72 10.18
N ILE A 378 -37.17 -0.50 10.41
CA ILE A 378 -37.98 0.61 10.91
C ILE A 378 -38.41 1.56 9.79
N ASN A 379 -37.58 1.74 8.75
CA ASN A 379 -37.75 2.78 7.76
C ASN A 379 -37.63 2.22 6.33
N ILE A 380 -38.66 2.50 5.50
CA ILE A 380 -38.71 2.09 4.08
C ILE A 380 -37.51 2.69 3.29
N PHE A 381 -37.12 3.90 3.64
CA PHE A 381 -35.98 4.57 3.00
C PHE A 381 -34.67 3.79 3.19
N SER A 382 -34.46 3.21 4.39
CA SER A 382 -33.29 2.36 4.66
C SER A 382 -33.34 1.04 3.89
N LYS A 383 -34.54 0.53 3.59
CA LYS A 383 -34.70 -0.68 2.74
C LYS A 383 -34.28 -0.39 1.31
N ILE A 384 -34.69 0.75 0.75
CA ILE A 384 -34.30 1.20 -0.60
C ILE A 384 -32.78 1.38 -0.69
N GLN A 385 -32.18 2.05 0.30
CA GLN A 385 -30.73 2.26 0.35
C GLN A 385 -29.96 0.94 0.43
N ILE A 386 -30.41 -0.03 1.20
CA ILE A 386 -29.79 -1.37 1.27
C ILE A 386 -29.93 -2.11 -0.05
N PHE A 387 -31.12 -2.08 -0.67
CA PHE A 387 -31.32 -2.69 -1.98
C PHE A 387 -30.38 -2.08 -3.03
N PHE A 388 -30.28 -0.77 -3.07
CA PHE A 388 -29.34 -0.07 -3.96
C PHE A 388 -27.89 -0.44 -3.66
N LEU A 389 -27.51 -0.53 -2.39
CA LEU A 389 -26.18 -0.96 -1.97
C LEU A 389 -25.85 -2.39 -2.40
N VAL A 390 -26.81 -3.31 -2.26
CA VAL A 390 -26.66 -4.70 -2.73
C VAL A 390 -26.46 -4.74 -4.25
N PHE A 391 -27.24 -3.96 -4.99
CA PHE A 391 -27.08 -3.84 -6.44
C PHE A 391 -25.67 -3.33 -6.83
N LEU A 392 -25.22 -2.24 -6.20
CA LEU A 392 -23.87 -1.72 -6.41
C LEU A 392 -22.79 -2.75 -6.05
N PHE A 393 -23.00 -3.51 -4.97
CA PHE A 393 -22.07 -4.53 -4.52
C PHE A 393 -21.99 -5.71 -5.48
N LEU A 394 -23.11 -6.15 -6.05
CA LEU A 394 -23.13 -7.24 -7.04
C LEU A 394 -22.35 -6.85 -8.30
N ILE A 395 -22.58 -5.65 -8.84
CA ILE A 395 -21.81 -5.14 -9.98
C ILE A 395 -20.30 -5.09 -9.64
N PHE A 396 -19.99 -4.59 -8.45
CA PHE A 396 -18.60 -4.54 -7.97
C PHE A 396 -17.98 -5.93 -7.84
N ALA A 397 -18.69 -6.91 -7.24
CA ALA A 397 -18.17 -8.25 -7.00
C ALA A 397 -17.76 -8.94 -8.31
N ILE A 398 -18.59 -8.85 -9.34
CA ILE A 398 -18.26 -9.39 -10.67
C ILE A 398 -16.95 -8.79 -11.18
N ARG A 399 -16.80 -7.48 -11.06
CA ARG A 399 -15.59 -6.75 -11.50
C ARG A 399 -14.37 -7.09 -10.67
N PHE A 400 -14.56 -7.22 -9.36
CA PHE A 400 -13.49 -7.55 -8.42
C PHE A 400 -12.86 -8.90 -8.74
N PHE A 401 -13.67 -9.93 -8.96
CA PHE A 401 -13.14 -11.25 -9.31
C PHE A 401 -12.58 -11.31 -10.74
N ALA A 402 -13.21 -10.65 -11.69
CA ALA A 402 -12.79 -10.69 -13.10
C ALA A 402 -11.48 -9.91 -13.41
N ILE A 403 -11.02 -9.02 -12.52
CA ILE A 403 -9.74 -8.31 -12.68
C ILE A 403 -8.55 -9.07 -12.10
N THR A 404 -8.78 -10.20 -11.43
CA THR A 404 -7.71 -11.01 -10.82
C THR A 404 -6.60 -11.33 -11.83
N PRO A 405 -5.33 -11.18 -11.42
CA PRO A 405 -4.77 -10.78 -10.12
C PRO A 405 -4.50 -9.27 -9.99
N TYR A 406 -4.83 -8.45 -10.97
CA TYR A 406 -4.42 -7.06 -11.15
C TYR A 406 -5.32 -6.06 -10.42
N HIS A 407 -5.77 -6.38 -9.20
CA HIS A 407 -6.74 -5.57 -8.44
C HIS A 407 -6.32 -4.12 -8.24
N TYR A 408 -5.02 -3.83 -8.06
CA TYR A 408 -4.54 -2.45 -7.89
C TYR A 408 -4.76 -1.57 -9.13
N ALA A 409 -5.01 -2.19 -10.29
CA ALA A 409 -5.35 -1.51 -11.54
C ALA A 409 -6.85 -1.21 -11.67
N TYR A 410 -7.69 -1.62 -10.70
CA TYR A 410 -9.13 -1.41 -10.73
C TYR A 410 -9.51 0.05 -11.01
N VAL A 411 -10.50 0.23 -11.86
CA VAL A 411 -11.12 1.52 -12.16
C VAL A 411 -12.63 1.41 -11.98
N ASN A 412 -13.22 2.44 -11.40
CA ASN A 412 -14.66 2.52 -11.21
C ASN A 412 -15.36 2.83 -12.55
N TYR A 413 -16.10 1.86 -13.08
CA TYR A 413 -16.72 1.92 -14.41
C TYR A 413 -18.02 2.73 -14.49
N MET A 414 -18.52 3.28 -13.40
CA MET A 414 -19.74 4.09 -13.44
C MET A 414 -19.52 5.49 -14.02
N PHE A 415 -18.28 5.84 -14.34
CA PHE A 415 -17.98 7.08 -15.07
C PHE A 415 -17.94 6.80 -16.59
N PRO A 416 -18.81 7.44 -17.40
CA PRO A 416 -18.99 7.13 -18.84
C PRO A 416 -17.75 7.35 -19.71
N LYS A 417 -16.72 8.02 -19.22
CA LYS A 417 -15.50 8.35 -19.96
C LYS A 417 -14.48 7.20 -20.06
N LEU A 418 -14.83 5.98 -19.67
CA LEU A 418 -13.91 4.82 -19.74
C LEU A 418 -13.84 4.10 -21.10
N ILE A 419 -14.53 4.63 -22.12
CA ILE A 419 -14.25 4.26 -23.50
C ILE A 419 -12.78 4.64 -23.77
N ASN A 420 -11.97 3.66 -24.21
CA ASN A 420 -10.51 3.78 -24.37
C ASN A 420 -9.74 4.05 -23.05
N ALA A 421 -10.09 3.35 -21.97
CA ALA A 421 -9.45 3.51 -20.66
C ALA A 421 -7.93 3.34 -20.73
N ASN A 422 -7.42 2.51 -21.65
CA ASN A 422 -6.00 2.28 -21.87
C ASN A 422 -5.22 3.55 -22.28
N ASN A 423 -5.89 4.53 -22.88
CA ASN A 423 -5.28 5.82 -23.22
C ASN A 423 -5.45 6.87 -22.13
N LYS A 424 -6.18 6.56 -21.05
CA LYS A 424 -6.53 7.50 -19.99
C LYS A 424 -5.85 7.26 -18.67
N PHE A 425 -5.39 6.03 -18.42
CA PHE A 425 -4.78 5.64 -17.15
C PHE A 425 -3.59 4.72 -17.35
N GLU A 426 -2.63 4.79 -16.44
CA GLU A 426 -1.62 3.77 -16.24
C GLU A 426 -2.21 2.65 -15.39
N PHE A 427 -2.32 1.43 -15.92
CA PHE A 427 -2.90 0.29 -15.20
C PHE A 427 -1.84 -0.49 -14.45
N ASP A 428 -0.91 -1.11 -15.17
CA ASP A 428 0.18 -1.86 -14.57
C ASP A 428 1.46 -1.00 -14.47
N TYR A 429 1.42 -0.02 -13.57
CA TYR A 429 2.57 0.86 -13.37
C TYR A 429 3.77 0.19 -12.66
N TRP A 430 3.62 -1.05 -12.21
CA TRP A 430 4.68 -1.85 -11.59
C TRP A 430 5.13 -3.04 -12.42
N ALA A 431 4.55 -3.24 -13.58
CA ALA A 431 4.90 -4.28 -14.56
C ALA A 431 4.85 -5.72 -13.99
N ILE A 432 3.95 -5.97 -13.02
CA ILE A 432 3.79 -7.33 -12.46
C ILE A 432 3.18 -8.31 -13.45
N SER A 433 2.53 -7.82 -14.52
CA SER A 433 1.98 -8.62 -15.61
C SER A 433 3.04 -9.13 -16.58
N PHE A 434 4.28 -8.68 -16.48
CA PHE A 434 5.38 -9.20 -17.32
C PHE A 434 5.57 -10.71 -17.12
N LYS A 435 5.33 -11.24 -15.91
CA LYS A 435 5.38 -12.69 -15.66
C LYS A 435 4.40 -13.45 -16.55
N GLU A 436 3.18 -12.93 -16.73
CA GLU A 436 2.17 -13.58 -17.59
C GLU A 436 2.57 -13.48 -19.06
N ILE A 437 3.09 -12.34 -19.55
CA ILE A 437 3.64 -12.22 -20.91
C ILE A 437 4.76 -13.24 -21.14
N VAL A 438 5.70 -13.36 -20.18
CA VAL A 438 6.82 -14.30 -20.32
C VAL A 438 6.33 -15.74 -20.33
N ASN A 439 5.39 -16.10 -19.46
CA ASN A 439 4.80 -17.44 -19.43
C ASN A 439 4.06 -17.79 -20.73
N ASP A 440 3.54 -16.79 -21.43
CA ASP A 440 2.78 -16.98 -22.67
C ASP A 440 3.65 -16.95 -23.95
N LEU A 441 4.96 -16.72 -23.84
CA LEU A 441 5.87 -16.70 -25.00
C LEU A 441 5.88 -18.02 -25.77
N ASP A 442 5.74 -19.16 -25.08
CA ASP A 442 5.70 -20.48 -25.67
C ASP A 442 4.43 -20.77 -26.50
N LYS A 443 3.37 -19.94 -26.34
CA LYS A 443 2.17 -19.98 -27.18
C LYS A 443 2.42 -19.46 -28.60
N VAL A 444 3.47 -18.64 -28.78
CA VAL A 444 3.76 -17.93 -30.03
C VAL A 444 5.09 -18.36 -30.64
N PHE A 445 6.07 -18.72 -29.83
CA PHE A 445 7.41 -19.08 -30.26
C PHE A 445 7.82 -20.44 -29.71
N LYS A 446 8.65 -21.19 -30.48
CA LYS A 446 9.30 -22.39 -29.95
C LYS A 446 10.36 -22.01 -28.91
N LYS A 447 10.53 -22.83 -27.86
CA LYS A 447 11.50 -22.56 -26.78
C LYS A 447 12.92 -22.27 -27.26
N GLU A 448 13.36 -22.92 -28.31
CA GLU A 448 14.69 -22.71 -28.92
C GLU A 448 14.79 -21.35 -29.63
N GLU A 449 13.69 -20.88 -30.21
CA GLU A 449 13.61 -19.57 -30.87
C GLU A 449 13.65 -18.46 -29.83
N ILE A 450 12.94 -18.62 -28.68
CA ILE A 450 12.91 -17.62 -27.59
C ILE A 450 14.32 -17.27 -27.12
N LYS A 451 15.24 -18.26 -27.06
CA LYS A 451 16.63 -18.01 -26.65
C LYS A 451 17.41 -17.11 -27.61
N LYS A 452 17.01 -17.06 -28.88
CA LYS A 452 17.66 -16.26 -29.92
C LYS A 452 17.04 -14.86 -30.06
N ILE A 453 15.82 -14.67 -29.59
CA ILE A 453 15.10 -13.41 -29.68
C ILE A 453 15.76 -12.36 -28.81
N LYS A 454 15.95 -11.17 -29.35
CA LYS A 454 16.45 -9.99 -28.65
C LYS A 454 15.26 -9.22 -28.09
N PHE A 455 15.01 -9.38 -26.79
CA PHE A 455 13.94 -8.66 -26.10
C PHE A 455 14.39 -7.30 -25.61
N SER A 456 13.50 -6.32 -25.71
CA SER A 456 13.57 -5.03 -25.05
C SER A 456 12.40 -4.87 -24.06
N PHE A 457 12.37 -3.75 -23.35
CA PHE A 457 11.29 -3.45 -22.40
C PHE A 457 10.95 -1.96 -22.35
N CYS A 458 9.72 -1.64 -21.91
CA CYS A 458 9.33 -0.30 -21.54
C CYS A 458 8.30 -0.34 -20.39
N GLY A 459 8.50 0.50 -19.37
CA GLY A 459 7.56 0.64 -18.27
C GLY A 459 7.68 -0.38 -17.15
N GLY A 460 8.79 -1.13 -17.08
CA GLY A 460 9.10 -2.09 -16.03
C GLY A 460 10.55 -2.00 -15.53
N ASP A 461 10.93 -2.86 -14.58
CA ASP A 461 12.30 -3.04 -14.15
C ASP A 461 13.00 -4.11 -15.00
N PRO A 462 14.18 -3.81 -15.60
CA PRO A 462 14.88 -4.76 -16.44
C PRO A 462 15.35 -6.00 -15.69
N LYS A 463 15.75 -5.88 -14.42
CA LYS A 463 16.22 -7.02 -13.64
C LYS A 463 15.08 -7.98 -13.31
N ALA A 464 13.88 -7.46 -13.00
CA ALA A 464 12.70 -8.28 -12.79
C ALA A 464 12.33 -9.08 -14.04
N LEU A 465 12.38 -8.44 -15.22
CA LEU A 465 12.11 -9.11 -16.49
C LEU A 465 13.19 -10.15 -16.84
N ILE A 466 14.48 -9.80 -16.68
CA ILE A 466 15.58 -10.76 -16.93
C ILE A 466 15.45 -11.98 -16.01
N LEU A 467 15.13 -11.78 -14.73
CA LEU A 467 14.98 -12.87 -13.78
C LEU A 467 13.90 -13.87 -14.23
N GLN A 468 12.78 -13.36 -14.74
CA GLN A 468 11.69 -14.19 -15.24
C GLN A 468 12.07 -14.90 -16.56
N LEU A 469 12.61 -14.17 -17.53
CA LEU A 469 13.05 -14.72 -18.83
C LEU A 469 14.17 -15.76 -18.64
N ASN A 470 15.09 -15.53 -17.72
CA ASN A 470 16.16 -16.49 -17.43
C ASN A 470 15.65 -17.77 -16.78
N LYS A 471 14.72 -17.63 -15.82
CA LYS A 471 14.11 -18.77 -15.13
C LYS A 471 13.39 -19.69 -16.11
N ASP A 472 12.58 -19.14 -17.02
CA ASP A 472 11.68 -19.92 -17.85
C ASP A 472 12.34 -20.36 -19.19
N PHE A 473 13.24 -19.54 -19.74
CA PHE A 473 13.82 -19.75 -21.09
C PHE A 473 15.34 -19.63 -21.15
N GLY A 474 16.06 -19.32 -20.08
CA GLY A 474 17.51 -19.15 -20.07
C GLY A 474 18.00 -17.85 -20.73
N VAL A 475 17.10 -16.87 -20.94
CA VAL A 475 17.44 -15.56 -21.52
C VAL A 475 17.95 -14.64 -20.40
N ASN A 476 19.21 -14.24 -20.47
CA ASN A 476 19.90 -13.49 -19.40
C ASN A 476 20.22 -12.03 -19.77
N LYS A 477 19.81 -11.57 -20.96
CA LYS A 477 20.12 -10.23 -21.45
C LYS A 477 18.91 -9.57 -22.09
N ILE A 478 18.77 -8.27 -21.86
CA ILE A 478 17.81 -7.40 -22.53
C ILE A 478 18.57 -6.36 -23.34
N TYR A 479 18.03 -6.03 -24.48
CA TYR A 479 18.63 -5.12 -25.46
C TYR A 479 17.97 -3.74 -25.41
N ARG A 480 18.63 -2.73 -25.98
CA ARG A 480 18.00 -1.44 -26.25
C ARG A 480 16.97 -1.62 -27.37
N PRO A 481 15.88 -0.81 -27.38
CA PRO A 481 14.83 -0.96 -28.41
C PRO A 481 15.35 -0.96 -29.84
N GLU A 482 16.41 -0.17 -30.11
CA GLU A 482 17.01 -0.04 -31.46
C GLU A 482 17.70 -1.33 -31.92
N ASN A 483 18.02 -2.23 -31.00
CA ASN A 483 18.74 -3.48 -31.25
C ASN A 483 17.92 -4.72 -30.86
N ALA A 484 16.61 -4.58 -30.71
CA ALA A 484 15.73 -5.64 -30.26
C ALA A 484 14.71 -6.03 -31.33
N ASP A 485 14.34 -7.31 -31.35
CA ASP A 485 13.32 -7.83 -32.25
C ASP A 485 11.91 -7.59 -31.71
N TYR A 486 11.77 -7.66 -30.37
CA TYR A 486 10.49 -7.52 -29.69
C TYR A 486 10.64 -6.66 -28.42
N ILE A 487 9.56 -5.96 -28.07
CA ILE A 487 9.47 -5.17 -26.86
C ILE A 487 8.31 -5.64 -25.98
N ILE A 488 8.61 -5.89 -24.69
CA ILE A 488 7.62 -6.15 -23.64
C ILE A 488 7.37 -4.84 -22.91
N MET A 489 6.11 -4.40 -22.82
CA MET A 489 5.81 -3.10 -22.24
C MET A 489 4.46 -3.01 -21.56
N THR A 490 4.39 -2.08 -20.59
CA THR A 490 3.14 -1.61 -19.98
C THR A 490 2.78 -0.22 -20.50
N ASN A 491 1.56 0.26 -20.23
CA ASN A 491 1.15 1.63 -20.59
C ASN A 491 1.69 2.68 -19.62
N ARG A 492 3.01 2.71 -19.43
CA ARG A 492 3.68 3.63 -18.50
C ARG A 492 3.96 4.97 -19.16
N ALA A 493 3.67 6.07 -18.45
CA ALA A 493 4.12 7.41 -18.78
C ALA A 493 5.45 7.67 -18.04
N SER A 494 6.49 8.12 -18.74
CA SER A 494 7.79 8.42 -18.13
C SER A 494 8.57 9.41 -18.98
N PHE A 495 9.45 10.17 -18.36
CA PHE A 495 10.32 11.12 -19.03
C PHE A 495 11.24 10.45 -20.07
N LYS A 496 11.75 9.25 -19.79
CA LYS A 496 12.57 8.46 -20.74
C LYS A 496 11.80 8.06 -22.01
N ILE A 497 10.48 8.10 -21.97
CA ILE A 497 9.60 7.76 -23.08
C ILE A 497 9.34 8.97 -23.97
N GLY A 498 9.47 10.18 -23.43
CA GLY A 498 9.19 11.45 -24.09
C GLY A 498 7.99 12.18 -23.46
N ASN A 499 7.92 13.50 -23.68
CA ASN A 499 6.85 14.33 -23.13
C ASN A 499 5.49 13.89 -23.69
N LYS A 500 4.51 13.73 -22.80
CA LYS A 500 3.12 13.36 -23.16
C LYS A 500 2.99 12.09 -23.99
N LYS A 501 3.88 11.10 -23.77
CA LYS A 501 3.82 9.78 -24.39
C LYS A 501 3.81 8.68 -23.33
N THR A 502 3.18 7.57 -23.65
CA THR A 502 3.29 6.31 -22.91
C THR A 502 4.15 5.32 -23.70
N CYS A 503 4.55 4.20 -23.10
CA CYS A 503 5.25 3.15 -23.83
C CYS A 503 4.45 2.71 -25.07
N PHE A 504 3.12 2.56 -24.93
CA PHE A 504 2.26 2.12 -26.04
C PHE A 504 2.23 3.10 -27.22
N THR A 505 2.32 4.39 -26.96
CA THR A 505 2.32 5.43 -28.00
C THR A 505 3.71 5.70 -28.56
N LYS A 506 4.77 5.41 -27.79
CA LYS A 506 6.16 5.55 -28.26
C LYS A 506 6.56 4.43 -29.22
N TYR A 507 6.09 3.22 -28.94
CA TYR A 507 6.39 2.04 -29.76
C TYR A 507 5.07 1.53 -30.38
N PRO A 508 4.61 2.11 -31.48
CA PRO A 508 3.41 1.67 -32.17
C PRO A 508 3.63 0.28 -32.80
N GLY A 509 2.58 -0.38 -33.23
CA GLY A 509 2.65 -1.68 -33.88
C GLY A 509 1.55 -2.64 -33.41
N LYS A 510 1.52 -3.84 -33.99
CA LYS A 510 0.55 -4.89 -33.68
C LYS A 510 0.99 -5.66 -32.43
N ASN A 511 0.07 -5.84 -31.48
CA ASN A 511 0.32 -6.71 -30.34
C ASN A 511 0.40 -8.17 -30.80
N ILE A 512 1.49 -8.85 -30.45
CA ILE A 512 1.70 -10.29 -30.68
C ILE A 512 1.11 -11.09 -29.53
N LEU A 513 1.37 -10.62 -28.27
CA LEU A 513 0.74 -11.11 -27.05
C LEU A 513 0.19 -9.92 -26.27
N GLU A 514 -0.88 -10.17 -25.52
CA GLU A 514 -1.53 -9.16 -24.69
C GLU A 514 -2.05 -9.78 -23.40
N VAL A 515 -1.65 -9.21 -22.27
CA VAL A 515 -2.25 -9.51 -20.98
C VAL A 515 -3.31 -8.46 -20.70
N SER A 516 -4.55 -8.90 -20.66
CA SER A 516 -5.69 -8.01 -20.40
C SER A 516 -6.76 -8.65 -19.51
N ARG A 517 -7.51 -7.83 -18.78
CA ARG A 517 -8.71 -8.22 -18.03
C ARG A 517 -9.79 -7.16 -18.25
N GLN A 518 -11.00 -7.59 -18.57
CA GLN A 518 -12.14 -6.67 -18.74
C GLN A 518 -11.87 -5.53 -19.75
N LYS A 519 -11.15 -5.80 -20.85
CA LYS A 519 -10.72 -4.82 -21.86
C LYS A 519 -9.67 -3.82 -21.37
N LEU A 520 -9.11 -3.99 -20.16
CA LEU A 520 -7.96 -3.23 -19.68
C LEU A 520 -6.70 -3.97 -20.03
N ILE A 521 -5.82 -3.33 -20.80
CA ILE A 521 -4.54 -3.90 -21.22
C ILE A 521 -3.49 -3.55 -20.17
N PHE A 522 -2.82 -4.55 -19.63
CA PHE A 522 -1.76 -4.40 -18.62
C PHE A 522 -0.39 -4.40 -19.27
N SER A 523 -0.09 -5.42 -20.05
CA SER A 523 1.16 -5.51 -20.81
C SER A 523 0.96 -6.11 -22.19
N VAL A 524 1.89 -5.81 -23.07
CA VAL A 524 1.90 -6.33 -24.44
C VAL A 524 3.31 -6.73 -24.85
N LEU A 525 3.39 -7.70 -25.76
CA LEU A 525 4.56 -7.99 -26.58
C LEU A 525 4.32 -7.45 -27.97
N ARG A 526 5.20 -6.58 -28.48
CA ARG A 526 5.16 -6.07 -29.85
C ARG A 526 6.45 -6.40 -30.58
N LYS A 527 6.34 -6.65 -31.90
CA LYS A 527 7.49 -6.69 -32.79
C LYS A 527 7.97 -5.25 -33.02
N LEU A 528 9.26 -5.04 -33.01
CA LEU A 528 9.89 -3.78 -33.42
C LEU A 528 10.23 -3.87 -34.91
N ASP A 529 9.95 -2.81 -35.64
CA ASP A 529 10.25 -2.69 -37.08
C ASP A 529 11.72 -2.39 -37.29
#